data_85b3473344f850fcb303fadbd90ac621
#
_entry.id   85b3473344f850fcb303fadbd90ac621
#
_cell.length_a   1.000
_cell.length_b   1.000
_cell.length_c   1.000
_cell.angle_alpha   90.00
_cell.angle_beta   90.00
_cell.angle_gamma   90.00
#
_symmetry.space_group_name_H-M   'P 1'
#
loop_
_entity.id
_entity.type
_entity.pdbx_description
1 polymer ?
#
loop_
_entity_poly.entity_id
_entity_poly.type
_entity_poly.pdbx_seq_one_letter_code
_entity_poly.pdbx_strand_id
1 'polypeptide(L)'
;MSKDVQSNARKYGIDQLNHFKEKAAHNKFESLWCFRLIMLSTLSAPLFLSLADGFWLSKVTPSILSAIAAFSTAWLQLRKPQELWSLYRGAERVIETQITHYDFSSGVYKVLEQNDADQLLVEKVSQIKLDTHQSWTKSLPNQSDLQLE
;
A
#
# COMPACT_ATOMS: atom_id res chain seq x y z
N MET A 1 -23.73 29.71 15.60
CA MET A 1 -22.92 30.26 14.51
C MET A 1 -21.47 29.98 14.87
N SER A 2 -20.90 28.95 14.37
CA SER A 2 -19.45 28.62 14.28
C SER A 2 -19.27 27.12 14.01
N LYS A 3 -19.73 26.64 12.86
CA LYS A 3 -19.52 25.23 12.43
C LYS A 3 -18.57 25.12 11.23
N ASP A 4 -18.00 26.19 10.73
CA ASP A 4 -17.32 26.20 9.43
C ASP A 4 -15.83 26.57 9.45
N VAL A 5 -15.21 26.70 10.61
CA VAL A 5 -13.74 26.74 10.67
C VAL A 5 -13.26 25.35 11.04
N GLN A 6 -13.23 24.46 10.06
CA GLN A 6 -12.44 23.23 10.17
C GLN A 6 -11.02 23.66 10.54
N SER A 7 -10.55 23.29 11.73
CA SER A 7 -9.19 23.59 12.16
C SER A 7 -8.20 23.17 11.08
N ASN A 8 -7.20 24.00 10.79
CA ASN A 8 -6.15 23.68 9.83
C ASN A 8 -5.45 22.35 10.18
N ALA A 9 -5.38 22.03 11.47
CA ALA A 9 -4.83 20.77 11.97
C ALA A 9 -5.70 19.58 11.52
N ARG A 10 -7.02 19.67 11.65
CA ARG A 10 -7.95 18.63 11.20
C ARG A 10 -7.89 18.43 9.70
N LYS A 11 -7.83 19.51 8.93
CA LYS A 11 -7.67 19.45 7.47
C LYS A 11 -6.39 18.73 7.09
N TYR A 12 -5.26 19.10 7.72
CA TYR A 12 -3.97 18.40 7.52
C TYR A 12 -4.08 16.90 7.82
N GLY A 13 -4.72 16.51 8.92
CA GLY A 13 -4.97 15.11 9.27
C GLY A 13 -5.75 14.37 8.18
N ILE A 14 -6.84 14.96 7.67
CA ILE A 14 -7.65 14.38 6.60
C ILE A 14 -6.87 14.27 5.29
N ASP A 15 -6.07 15.26 4.94
CA ASP A 15 -5.25 15.24 3.73
C ASP A 15 -4.21 14.10 3.78
N GLN A 16 -3.56 13.90 4.93
CA GLN A 16 -2.64 12.78 5.14
C GLN A 16 -3.36 11.43 5.13
N LEU A 17 -4.55 11.34 5.73
CA LEU A 17 -5.39 10.13 5.68
C LEU A 17 -5.69 9.72 4.24
N ASN A 18 -6.15 10.67 3.42
CA ASN A 18 -6.47 10.43 2.03
C ASN A 18 -5.23 10.01 1.22
N HIS A 19 -4.09 10.65 1.46
CA HIS A 19 -2.83 10.30 0.83
C HIS A 19 -2.42 8.84 1.11
N PHE A 20 -2.49 8.38 2.36
CA PHE A 20 -2.20 6.99 2.71
C PHE A 20 -3.22 6.01 2.15
N LYS A 21 -4.50 6.39 2.14
CA LYS A 21 -5.59 5.61 1.55
C LYS A 21 -5.39 5.36 0.06
N GLU A 22 -5.01 6.39 -0.69
CA GLU A 22 -4.73 6.30 -2.13
C GLU A 22 -3.51 5.40 -2.40
N LYS A 23 -2.42 5.59 -1.63
CA LYS A 23 -1.24 4.73 -1.73
C LYS A 23 -1.55 3.27 -1.41
N ALA A 24 -2.33 3.02 -0.37
CA ALA A 24 -2.76 1.67 -0.02
C ALA A 24 -3.63 1.05 -1.14
N ALA A 25 -4.57 1.80 -1.70
CA ALA A 25 -5.42 1.33 -2.79
C ALA A 25 -4.62 0.99 -4.05
N HIS A 26 -3.65 1.84 -4.42
CA HIS A 26 -2.78 1.61 -5.57
C HIS A 26 -1.95 0.32 -5.42
N ASN A 27 -1.28 0.14 -4.30
CA ASN A 27 -0.46 -1.06 -4.05
C ASN A 27 -1.32 -2.34 -3.95
N LYS A 28 -2.54 -2.24 -3.40
CA LYS A 28 -3.49 -3.35 -3.39
C LYS A 28 -3.88 -3.74 -4.81
N PHE A 29 -4.23 -2.77 -5.65
CA PHE A 29 -4.62 -3.02 -7.05
C PHE A 29 -3.48 -3.68 -7.82
N GLU A 30 -2.26 -3.15 -7.72
CA GLU A 30 -1.06 -3.69 -8.35
C GLU A 30 -0.81 -5.15 -7.94
N SER A 31 -0.84 -5.44 -6.63
CA SER A 31 -0.68 -6.80 -6.11
C SER A 31 -1.71 -7.78 -6.66
N LEU A 32 -3.00 -7.40 -6.63
CA LEU A 32 -4.09 -8.25 -7.12
C LEU A 32 -4.02 -8.48 -8.63
N TRP A 33 -3.61 -7.46 -9.39
CA TRP A 33 -3.48 -7.56 -10.84
C TRP A 33 -2.34 -8.50 -11.24
N CYS A 34 -1.17 -8.34 -10.65
CA CYS A 34 -0.05 -9.26 -10.86
C CYS A 34 -0.41 -10.69 -10.47
N PHE A 35 -1.07 -10.89 -9.33
CA PHE A 35 -1.53 -12.21 -8.90
C PHE A 35 -2.48 -12.85 -9.91
N ARG A 36 -3.45 -12.09 -10.46
CA ARG A 36 -4.37 -12.57 -11.50
C ARG A 36 -3.61 -12.97 -12.77
N LEU A 37 -2.64 -12.17 -13.19
CA LEU A 37 -1.79 -12.49 -14.35
C LEU A 37 -1.02 -13.79 -14.15
N ILE A 38 -0.40 -13.98 -12.98
CA ILE A 38 0.30 -15.23 -12.64
C ILE A 38 -0.67 -16.40 -12.71
N MET A 39 -1.79 -16.34 -12.01
CA MET A 39 -2.78 -17.41 -11.96
C MET A 39 -3.31 -17.78 -13.34
N LEU A 40 -3.73 -16.79 -14.15
CA LEU A 40 -4.23 -17.02 -15.49
C LEU A 40 -3.15 -17.63 -16.40
N SER A 41 -1.94 -17.10 -16.37
CA SER A 41 -0.84 -17.57 -17.22
C SER A 41 -0.42 -19.00 -16.85
N THR A 42 -0.27 -19.29 -15.56
CA THR A 42 0.17 -20.62 -15.09
C THR A 42 -0.88 -21.70 -15.32
N LEU A 43 -2.18 -21.38 -15.19
CA LEU A 43 -3.25 -22.34 -15.44
C LEU A 43 -3.53 -22.55 -16.94
N SER A 44 -3.36 -21.51 -17.76
CA SER A 44 -3.63 -21.58 -19.20
C SER A 44 -2.48 -22.27 -19.98
N ALA A 45 -1.23 -22.08 -19.58
CA ALA A 45 -0.09 -22.63 -20.32
C ALA A 45 -0.15 -24.15 -20.55
N PRO A 46 -0.42 -25.01 -19.56
CA PRO A 46 -0.56 -26.44 -19.78
C PRO A 46 -1.76 -26.83 -20.64
N LEU A 47 -2.85 -26.05 -20.63
CA LEU A 47 -4.00 -26.30 -21.49
C LEU A 47 -3.66 -26.10 -22.97
N PHE A 48 -2.91 -25.06 -23.29
CA PHE A 48 -2.44 -24.86 -24.67
C PHE A 48 -1.44 -25.93 -25.10
N LEU A 49 -0.59 -26.42 -24.20
CA LEU A 49 0.32 -27.51 -24.50
C LEU A 49 -0.39 -28.82 -24.83
N SER A 50 -1.51 -29.11 -24.14
CA SER A 50 -2.20 -30.41 -24.27
C SER A 50 -3.33 -30.42 -25.29
N LEU A 51 -3.99 -29.29 -25.54
CA LEU A 51 -5.21 -29.23 -26.35
C LEU A 51 -5.01 -28.53 -27.70
N ALA A 52 -3.94 -27.76 -27.88
CA ALA A 52 -3.77 -26.97 -29.09
C ALA A 52 -2.88 -27.67 -30.12
N ASP A 53 -3.37 -27.67 -31.37
CA ASP A 53 -2.63 -28.13 -32.54
C ASP A 53 -1.90 -26.97 -33.21
N GLY A 54 -0.71 -27.24 -33.73
CA GLY A 54 0.13 -26.28 -34.47
C GLY A 54 1.16 -25.55 -33.62
N PHE A 55 2.26 -25.18 -34.29
CA PHE A 55 3.47 -24.63 -33.66
C PHE A 55 3.18 -23.39 -32.79
N TRP A 56 2.37 -22.46 -33.27
CA TRP A 56 2.09 -21.20 -32.58
C TRP A 56 1.31 -21.39 -31.28
N LEU A 57 0.23 -22.19 -31.33
CA LEU A 57 -0.65 -22.40 -30.19
C LEU A 57 -0.05 -23.37 -29.16
N SER A 58 0.64 -24.42 -29.59
CA SER A 58 1.18 -25.43 -28.68
C SER A 58 2.56 -25.11 -28.13
N LYS A 59 3.36 -24.25 -28.78
CA LYS A 59 4.72 -23.93 -28.33
C LYS A 59 4.91 -22.46 -27.99
N VAL A 60 4.53 -21.53 -28.87
CA VAL A 60 4.79 -20.10 -28.68
C VAL A 60 3.90 -19.51 -27.60
N THR A 61 2.58 -19.81 -27.62
CA THR A 61 1.64 -19.27 -26.63
C THR A 61 1.99 -19.65 -25.19
N PRO A 62 2.26 -20.94 -24.85
CA PRO A 62 2.67 -21.30 -23.50
C PRO A 62 4.00 -20.65 -23.07
N SER A 63 4.94 -20.46 -24.00
CA SER A 63 6.21 -19.79 -23.70
C SER A 63 6.01 -18.33 -23.32
N ILE A 64 5.13 -17.60 -24.03
CA ILE A 64 4.78 -16.21 -23.71
C ILE A 64 4.07 -16.13 -22.37
N LEU A 65 3.10 -17.03 -22.12
CA LEU A 65 2.38 -17.07 -20.84
C LEU A 65 3.34 -17.35 -19.67
N SER A 66 4.28 -18.25 -19.85
CA SER A 66 5.30 -18.54 -18.83
C SER A 66 6.22 -17.34 -18.57
N ALA A 67 6.60 -16.60 -19.61
CA ALA A 67 7.39 -15.38 -19.48
C ALA A 67 6.62 -14.29 -18.73
N ILE A 68 5.33 -14.10 -19.01
CA ILE A 68 4.46 -13.16 -18.29
C ILE A 68 4.35 -13.54 -16.81
N ALA A 69 4.14 -14.84 -16.50
CA ALA A 69 4.06 -15.30 -15.13
C ALA A 69 5.37 -15.08 -14.37
N ALA A 70 6.51 -15.39 -14.99
CA ALA A 70 7.83 -15.20 -14.41
C ALA A 70 8.13 -13.71 -14.15
N PHE A 71 7.86 -12.83 -15.12
CA PHE A 71 8.02 -11.40 -14.96
C PHE A 71 7.14 -10.84 -13.84
N SER A 72 5.86 -11.22 -13.82
CA SER A 72 4.93 -10.76 -12.78
C SER A 72 5.36 -11.23 -11.38
N THR A 73 5.90 -12.44 -11.27
CA THR A 73 6.41 -12.96 -10.00
C THR A 73 7.66 -12.19 -9.54
N ALA A 74 8.62 -11.97 -10.44
CA ALA A 74 9.81 -11.18 -10.14
C ALA A 74 9.45 -9.75 -9.73
N TRP A 75 8.49 -9.14 -10.41
CA TRP A 75 7.97 -7.81 -10.07
C TRP A 75 7.37 -7.74 -8.67
N LEU A 76 6.53 -8.73 -8.29
CA LEU A 76 5.96 -8.82 -6.94
C LEU A 76 7.03 -8.98 -5.86
N GLN A 77 8.08 -9.76 -6.14
CA GLN A 77 9.18 -9.96 -5.21
C GLN A 77 10.03 -8.69 -5.05
N LEU A 78 10.28 -7.97 -6.14
CA LEU A 78 11.08 -6.74 -6.12
C LEU A 78 10.35 -5.60 -5.43
N ARG A 79 9.09 -5.35 -5.79
CA ARG A 79 8.31 -4.21 -5.28
C ARG A 79 7.60 -4.47 -3.97
N LYS A 80 7.35 -5.72 -3.62
CA LYS A 80 6.64 -6.15 -2.41
C LYS A 80 5.35 -5.35 -2.13
N PRO A 81 4.44 -5.18 -3.12
CA PRO A 81 3.29 -4.30 -3.00
C PRO A 81 2.33 -4.71 -1.89
N GLN A 82 2.33 -5.98 -1.47
CA GLN A 82 1.53 -6.48 -0.34
C GLN A 82 2.03 -5.91 0.99
N GLU A 83 3.35 -5.86 1.21
CA GLU A 83 3.94 -5.27 2.42
C GLU A 83 3.66 -3.76 2.46
N LEU A 84 3.84 -3.08 1.32
CA LEU A 84 3.54 -1.64 1.20
C LEU A 84 2.07 -1.33 1.42
N TRP A 85 1.16 -2.14 0.87
CA TRP A 85 -0.27 -1.99 1.13
C TRP A 85 -0.60 -2.13 2.61
N SER A 86 -0.07 -3.16 3.27
CA SER A 86 -0.27 -3.39 4.71
C SER A 86 0.24 -2.22 5.55
N LEU A 87 1.45 -1.72 5.22
CA LEU A 87 2.07 -0.58 5.89
C LEU A 87 1.23 0.70 5.77
N TYR A 88 0.83 1.08 4.55
CA TYR A 88 0.03 2.28 4.32
C TYR A 88 -1.38 2.15 4.90
N ARG A 89 -1.97 0.96 4.87
CA ARG A 89 -3.26 0.70 5.49
C ARG A 89 -3.20 0.81 7.02
N GLY A 90 -2.10 0.36 7.62
CA GLY A 90 -1.82 0.54 9.05
C GLY A 90 -1.76 2.03 9.42
N ALA A 91 -0.96 2.82 8.69
CA ALA A 91 -0.84 4.26 8.91
C ALA A 91 -2.19 4.99 8.75
N GLU A 92 -2.96 4.67 7.70
CA GLU A 92 -4.32 5.18 7.49
C GLU A 92 -5.20 4.96 8.73
N ARG A 93 -5.24 3.73 9.26
CA ARG A 93 -6.06 3.39 10.43
C ARG A 93 -5.65 4.14 11.69
N VAL A 94 -4.35 4.30 11.91
CA VAL A 94 -3.86 5.05 13.08
C VAL A 94 -4.22 6.52 12.97
N ILE A 95 -4.08 7.15 11.78
CA ILE A 95 -4.48 8.54 11.56
C ILE A 95 -5.99 8.72 11.73
N GLU A 96 -6.81 7.83 11.17
CA GLU A 96 -8.27 7.82 11.33
C GLU A 96 -8.66 7.78 12.82
N THR A 97 -7.99 6.96 13.61
CA THR A 97 -8.19 6.87 15.05
C THR A 97 -7.83 8.19 15.75
N GLN A 98 -6.70 8.83 15.40
CA GLN A 98 -6.32 10.11 15.98
C GLN A 98 -7.33 11.23 15.64
N ILE A 99 -7.80 11.29 14.40
CA ILE A 99 -8.84 12.26 13.99
C ILE A 99 -10.14 12.01 14.76
N THR A 100 -10.53 10.74 14.92
CA THR A 100 -11.72 10.39 15.69
C THR A 100 -11.59 10.82 17.16
N HIS A 101 -10.45 10.55 17.79
CA HIS A 101 -10.21 11.01 19.17
C HIS A 101 -10.23 12.52 19.31
N TYR A 102 -9.68 13.24 18.35
CA TYR A 102 -9.71 14.70 18.28
C TYR A 102 -11.14 15.23 18.11
N ASP A 103 -11.91 14.70 17.13
CA ASP A 103 -13.28 15.15 16.83
C ASP A 103 -14.25 14.95 18.02
N PHE A 104 -14.04 13.89 18.81
CA PHE A 104 -14.88 13.56 19.98
C PHE A 104 -14.25 13.99 21.31
N SER A 105 -13.16 14.75 21.31
CA SER A 105 -12.44 15.17 22.52
C SER A 105 -12.21 14.00 23.48
N SER A 106 -11.75 12.87 22.96
CA SER A 106 -11.57 11.61 23.70
C SER A 106 -10.09 11.24 23.84
N GLY A 107 -9.79 10.29 24.73
CA GLY A 107 -8.42 9.86 24.98
C GLY A 107 -7.53 11.00 25.47
N VAL A 108 -6.41 11.21 24.78
CA VAL A 108 -5.43 12.27 25.14
C VAL A 108 -5.95 13.69 24.89
N TYR A 109 -7.00 13.86 24.09
CA TYR A 109 -7.59 15.18 23.76
C TYR A 109 -8.67 15.64 24.77
N LYS A 110 -9.03 14.81 25.77
CA LYS A 110 -10.16 15.04 26.66
C LYS A 110 -10.05 16.32 27.51
N VAL A 111 -8.83 16.72 27.86
CA VAL A 111 -8.57 17.81 28.83
C VAL A 111 -7.84 18.99 28.17
N LEU A 112 -7.62 18.92 26.86
CA LEU A 112 -6.84 19.93 26.13
C LEU A 112 -7.72 21.09 25.66
N GLU A 113 -7.17 22.30 25.69
CA GLU A 113 -7.73 23.44 24.96
C GLU A 113 -7.58 23.22 23.45
N GLN A 114 -8.41 23.91 22.66
CA GLN A 114 -8.46 23.72 21.21
C GLN A 114 -7.10 23.87 20.52
N ASN A 115 -6.31 24.87 20.93
CA ASN A 115 -5.00 25.13 20.34
C ASN A 115 -4.00 23.99 20.64
N ASP A 116 -4.01 23.48 21.87
CA ASP A 116 -3.15 22.36 22.28
C ASP A 116 -3.56 21.05 21.62
N ALA A 117 -4.87 20.85 21.47
CA ALA A 117 -5.43 19.70 20.75
C ALA A 117 -5.02 19.72 19.26
N ASP A 118 -5.04 20.91 18.64
CA ASP A 118 -4.60 21.12 17.25
C ASP A 118 -3.11 20.79 17.07
N GLN A 119 -2.26 21.31 17.97
CA GLN A 119 -0.81 21.04 17.94
C GLN A 119 -0.53 19.55 18.14
N LEU A 120 -1.17 18.92 19.11
CA LEU A 120 -0.99 17.50 19.38
C LEU A 120 -1.44 16.63 18.19
N LEU A 121 -2.55 16.98 17.52
CA LEU A 121 -3.00 16.27 16.33
C LEU A 121 -1.95 16.32 15.21
N VAL A 122 -1.42 17.52 14.92
CA VAL A 122 -0.37 17.70 13.88
C VAL A 122 0.88 16.92 14.26
N GLU A 123 1.32 16.95 15.51
CA GLU A 123 2.47 16.20 16.00
C GLU A 123 2.26 14.68 15.81
N LYS A 124 1.12 14.13 16.26
CA LYS A 124 0.80 12.71 16.14
C LYS A 124 0.77 12.25 14.68
N VAL A 125 0.09 13.01 13.81
CA VAL A 125 0.01 12.69 12.37
C VAL A 125 1.40 12.77 11.71
N SER A 126 2.22 13.75 12.07
CA SER A 126 3.58 13.90 11.56
C SER A 126 4.48 12.74 12.01
N GLN A 127 4.34 12.30 13.27
CA GLN A 127 5.10 11.15 13.80
C GLN A 127 4.73 9.86 13.04
N ILE A 128 3.42 9.59 12.85
CA ILE A 128 2.96 8.43 12.08
C ILE A 128 3.55 8.42 10.66
N LYS A 129 3.63 9.60 10.03
CA LYS A 129 4.22 9.75 8.70
C LYS A 129 5.71 9.40 8.71
N LEU A 130 6.47 9.88 9.70
CA LEU A 130 7.90 9.57 9.85
C LEU A 130 8.14 8.08 10.11
N ASP A 131 7.37 7.47 11.02
CA ASP A 131 7.48 6.06 11.36
C ASP A 131 7.16 5.17 10.15
N THR A 132 6.14 5.56 9.37
CA THR A 132 5.78 4.88 8.12
C THR A 132 6.90 4.99 7.09
N HIS A 133 7.53 6.16 6.95
CA HIS A 133 8.65 6.35 6.05
C HIS A 133 9.88 5.52 6.47
N GLN A 134 10.21 5.49 7.76
CA GLN A 134 11.31 4.65 8.28
C GLN A 134 11.05 3.16 8.05
N SER A 135 9.80 2.72 8.24
CA SER A 135 9.42 1.33 7.98
C SER A 135 9.51 0.98 6.49
N TRP A 136 9.15 1.93 5.63
CA TRP A 136 9.31 1.79 4.18
C TRP A 136 10.78 1.66 3.77
N THR A 137 11.68 2.50 4.30
CA THR A 137 13.13 2.43 3.98
C THR A 137 13.75 1.11 4.41
N LYS A 138 13.29 0.52 5.52
CA LYS A 138 13.75 -0.80 5.98
C LYS A 138 13.26 -1.96 5.10
N SER A 139 12.16 -1.79 4.39
CA SER A 139 11.64 -2.82 3.48
C SER A 139 12.30 -2.85 2.10
N LEU A 140 13.14 -1.84 1.80
CA LEU A 140 13.90 -1.83 0.56
C LEU A 140 15.03 -2.89 0.63
N PRO A 141 15.27 -3.64 -0.46
CA PRO A 141 16.40 -4.55 -0.53
C PRO A 141 17.70 -3.78 -0.31
N ASN A 142 18.48 -4.20 0.65
CA ASN A 142 19.79 -3.59 0.88
C ASN A 142 20.74 -4.03 -0.24
N GLN A 143 21.53 -3.13 -0.80
CA GLN A 143 22.52 -3.48 -1.82
C GLN A 143 23.51 -4.56 -1.36
N SER A 144 23.71 -4.70 -0.04
CA SER A 144 24.51 -5.76 0.56
C SER A 144 23.91 -7.16 0.38
N ASP A 145 22.59 -7.28 0.24
CA ASP A 145 21.92 -8.58 0.06
C ASP A 145 22.02 -9.09 -1.39
N LEU A 146 22.37 -8.20 -2.32
CA LEU A 146 22.55 -8.50 -3.74
C LEU A 146 24.01 -8.90 -4.10
N GLN A 147 24.95 -8.85 -3.15
CA GLN A 147 26.38 -9.14 -3.38
C GLN A 147 26.83 -10.50 -2.83
N LEU A 148 25.90 -11.34 -2.35
CA LEU A 148 26.21 -12.63 -1.73
C LEU A 148 25.83 -13.84 -2.58
N GLU A 149 25.85 -13.75 -3.92
CA GLU A 149 25.84 -14.94 -4.79
C GLU A 149 26.97 -14.87 -5.83
#